data_49718b1f6e1e25810da25d9ccec87baf
#
_entry.id   49718b1f6e1e25810da25d9ccec87baf
#
_cell.length_a   1.000
_cell.length_b   1.000
_cell.length_c   1.000
_cell.angle_alpha   90.00
_cell.angle_beta   90.00
_cell.angle_gamma   90.00
#
_symmetry.space_group_name_H-M   'P 1'
#
loop_
_entity.id
_entity.type
_entity.pdbx_description
1 polymer ?
#
loop_
_entity_poly.entity_id
_entity_poly.type
_entity_poly.pdbx_seq_one_letter_code
_entity_poly.pdbx_strand_id
1 'polypeptide(L)'
;MTSLKKLLPALALGIAAIPAFAGDEPALDKADTAWIMVAGLLVLFMTIPGIALFYAGMVRKKNMLSTLAQSVAICGLMSILWYAVGYSLAFSEGTPFIGGLSKAFLSGISISTLSGSIPELLFVFFQMTFAILTPALITGSL
;
A
#
# COMPACT_ATOMS: atom_id res chain seq x y z
N MET A 1 -22.08 -22.31 47.06
CA MET A 1 -20.67 -21.79 46.96
C MET A 1 -19.69 -22.75 46.31
N THR A 2 -20.11 -23.90 45.77
CA THR A 2 -19.25 -24.92 45.18
C THR A 2 -19.03 -24.77 43.63
N SER A 3 -19.86 -24.00 42.95
CA SER A 3 -19.80 -23.84 41.50
C SER A 3 -18.71 -22.86 41.05
N LEU A 4 -18.45 -21.82 41.85
CA LEU A 4 -17.47 -20.77 41.49
C LEU A 4 -16.01 -21.26 41.56
N LYS A 5 -15.70 -22.22 42.47
CA LYS A 5 -14.36 -22.80 42.62
C LYS A 5 -13.96 -23.71 41.47
N LYS A 6 -14.93 -24.22 40.70
CA LYS A 6 -14.67 -25.08 39.51
C LYS A 6 -14.52 -24.27 38.22
N LEU A 7 -15.00 -23.04 38.21
CA LEU A 7 -14.88 -22.13 37.06
C LEU A 7 -13.51 -21.43 36.96
N LEU A 8 -12.84 -21.17 38.11
CA LEU A 8 -11.51 -20.53 38.09
C LEU A 8 -10.43 -21.30 37.34
N PRO A 9 -10.29 -22.65 37.50
CA PRO A 9 -9.26 -23.37 36.75
C PRO A 9 -9.58 -23.49 35.24
N ALA A 10 -10.87 -23.52 34.88
CA ALA A 10 -11.26 -23.54 33.46
C ALA A 10 -10.99 -22.20 32.77
N LEU A 11 -11.15 -21.08 33.47
CA LEU A 11 -10.82 -19.77 32.96
C LEU A 11 -9.30 -19.56 32.84
N ALA A 12 -8.53 -20.11 33.79
CA ALA A 12 -7.07 -20.06 33.75
C ALA A 12 -6.48 -20.90 32.59
N LEU A 13 -7.12 -22.05 32.25
CA LEU A 13 -6.71 -22.85 31.08
C LEU A 13 -7.02 -22.18 29.75
N GLY A 14 -8.11 -21.40 29.69
CA GLY A 14 -8.47 -20.64 28.48
C GLY A 14 -7.50 -19.48 28.17
N ILE A 15 -6.89 -18.89 29.21
CA ILE A 15 -5.92 -17.80 29.03
C ILE A 15 -4.53 -18.34 28.64
N ALA A 16 -4.20 -19.57 29.02
CA ALA A 16 -2.92 -20.21 28.67
C ALA A 16 -2.85 -20.69 27.19
N ALA A 17 -3.98 -20.68 26.48
CA ALA A 17 -4.07 -21.11 25.07
C ALA A 17 -4.01 -19.95 24.06
N ILE A 18 -3.58 -18.76 24.47
CA ILE A 18 -3.19 -17.73 23.50
C ILE A 18 -1.87 -18.23 22.89
N PRO A 19 -1.82 -18.60 21.60
CA PRO A 19 -0.54 -18.88 20.95
C PRO A 19 0.30 -17.62 21.15
N ALA A 20 1.42 -17.74 21.86
CA ALA A 20 2.44 -16.70 21.84
C ALA A 20 2.86 -16.61 20.38
N PHE A 21 2.44 -15.58 19.69
CA PHE A 21 3.12 -15.11 18.49
C PHE A 21 4.50 -14.62 18.96
N ALA A 22 5.35 -15.58 19.33
CA ALA A 22 6.77 -15.34 19.46
C ALA A 22 7.23 -14.96 18.07
N GLY A 23 7.78 -13.75 17.94
CA GLY A 23 8.15 -13.18 16.67
C GLY A 23 9.03 -14.13 15.88
N ASP A 24 8.44 -14.79 14.91
CA ASP A 24 9.19 -15.38 13.83
C ASP A 24 9.92 -14.23 13.14
N GLU A 25 11.21 -14.37 12.95
CA GLU A 25 12.00 -13.53 12.05
C GLU A 25 11.17 -13.29 10.79
N PRO A 26 11.13 -12.07 10.24
CA PRO A 26 10.29 -11.76 9.08
C PRO A 26 10.65 -12.68 7.92
N ALA A 27 9.88 -13.74 7.76
CA ALA A 27 10.04 -14.72 6.70
C ALA A 27 9.12 -14.36 5.54
N LEU A 28 9.63 -14.52 4.32
CA LEU A 28 8.85 -14.29 3.11
C LEU A 28 7.63 -15.22 3.06
N ASP A 29 6.43 -14.65 3.08
CA ASP A 29 5.19 -15.38 2.83
C ASP A 29 4.80 -15.25 1.35
N LYS A 30 4.68 -16.40 0.68
CA LYS A 30 4.31 -16.44 -0.74
C LYS A 30 2.85 -16.11 -0.98
N ALA A 31 1.97 -16.41 -0.04
CA ALA A 31 0.54 -16.12 -0.14
C ALA A 31 0.29 -14.62 0.02
N ASP A 32 0.88 -13.99 1.03
CA ASP A 32 0.83 -12.54 1.22
C ASP A 32 1.42 -11.80 0.02
N THR A 33 2.55 -12.28 -0.49
CA THR A 33 3.21 -11.70 -1.68
C THR A 33 2.31 -11.76 -2.89
N ALA A 34 1.69 -12.91 -3.17
CA ALA A 34 0.76 -13.07 -4.29
C ALA A 34 -0.48 -12.19 -4.12
N TRP A 35 -1.03 -12.12 -2.91
CA TRP A 35 -2.20 -11.30 -2.62
C TRP A 35 -1.93 -9.81 -2.84
N ILE A 36 -0.85 -9.28 -2.29
CA ILE A 36 -0.49 -7.87 -2.44
C ILE A 36 -0.16 -7.52 -3.90
N MET A 37 0.46 -8.45 -4.64
CA MET A 37 0.70 -8.27 -6.08
C MET A 37 -0.61 -8.10 -6.86
N VAL A 38 -1.57 -8.99 -6.65
CA VAL A 38 -2.90 -8.91 -7.29
C VAL A 38 -3.64 -7.64 -6.84
N ALA A 39 -3.61 -7.33 -5.55
CA ALA A 39 -4.25 -6.12 -5.02
C ALA A 39 -3.65 -4.84 -5.66
N GLY A 40 -2.33 -4.74 -5.78
CA GLY A 40 -1.66 -3.61 -6.44
C GLY A 40 -2.05 -3.45 -7.91
N LEU A 41 -2.13 -4.56 -8.66
CA LEU A 41 -2.60 -4.54 -10.05
C LEU A 41 -4.07 -4.09 -10.15
N LEU A 42 -4.94 -4.52 -9.24
CA LEU A 42 -6.34 -4.10 -9.21
C LEU A 42 -6.49 -2.62 -8.90
N VAL A 43 -5.70 -2.07 -7.96
CA VAL A 43 -5.70 -0.62 -7.67
C VAL A 43 -5.23 0.18 -8.89
N LEU A 44 -4.19 -0.29 -9.58
CA LEU A 44 -3.72 0.37 -10.81
C LEU A 44 -4.79 0.31 -11.92
N PHE A 45 -5.47 -0.84 -12.06
CA PHE A 45 -6.59 -1.01 -12.99
C PHE A 45 -7.78 -0.11 -12.63
N MET A 46 -8.04 0.10 -11.34
CA MET A 46 -9.05 1.06 -10.88
C MET A 46 -8.70 2.48 -11.30
N THR A 47 -7.44 2.85 -11.32
CA THR A 47 -6.99 4.23 -11.63
C THR A 47 -6.97 4.49 -13.13
N ILE A 48 -6.23 3.68 -13.91
CA ILE A 48 -5.98 3.97 -15.33
C ILE A 48 -7.25 3.79 -16.17
N PRO A 49 -7.91 2.61 -16.25
CA PRO A 49 -9.16 2.51 -16.97
C PRO A 49 -10.37 2.99 -16.14
N GLY A 50 -10.42 2.69 -14.84
CA GLY A 50 -11.60 2.98 -14.03
C GLY A 50 -11.88 4.47 -13.90
N ILE A 51 -11.01 5.19 -13.20
CA ILE A 51 -11.19 6.63 -12.94
C ILE A 51 -11.08 7.44 -14.22
N ALA A 52 -10.14 7.11 -15.10
CA ALA A 52 -9.97 7.81 -16.37
C ALA A 52 -11.24 7.75 -17.23
N LEU A 53 -11.87 6.57 -17.38
CA LEU A 53 -13.12 6.44 -18.11
C LEU A 53 -14.31 7.06 -17.38
N PHE A 54 -14.35 6.98 -16.06
CA PHE A 54 -15.39 7.60 -15.25
C PHE A 54 -15.43 9.12 -15.47
N TYR A 55 -14.31 9.80 -15.33
CA TYR A 55 -14.24 11.24 -15.55
C TYR A 55 -14.40 11.61 -17.03
N ALA A 56 -13.85 10.82 -17.95
CA ALA A 56 -14.05 11.03 -19.37
C ALA A 56 -15.54 10.96 -19.77
N GLY A 57 -16.32 10.12 -19.10
CA GLY A 57 -17.77 10.02 -19.30
C GLY A 57 -18.56 11.21 -18.76
N MET A 58 -18.00 11.96 -17.80
CA MET A 58 -18.66 13.11 -17.17
C MET A 58 -18.40 14.44 -17.90
N VAL A 59 -17.36 14.51 -18.72
CA VAL A 59 -17.00 15.73 -19.46
C VAL A 59 -17.65 15.77 -20.84
N ARG A 60 -17.64 16.95 -21.47
CA ARG A 60 -18.13 17.11 -22.85
C ARG A 60 -17.31 16.26 -23.81
N LYS A 61 -17.94 15.70 -24.85
CA LYS A 61 -17.28 14.79 -25.83
C LYS A 61 -15.97 15.33 -26.38
N LYS A 62 -15.83 16.63 -26.61
CA LYS A 62 -14.59 17.27 -27.08
C LYS A 62 -13.44 17.22 -26.06
N ASN A 63 -13.73 17.06 -24.79
CA ASN A 63 -12.73 17.08 -23.71
C ASN A 63 -12.39 15.67 -23.21
N MET A 64 -13.07 14.63 -23.70
CA MET A 64 -12.88 13.24 -23.26
C MET A 64 -11.42 12.79 -23.41
N LEU A 65 -10.83 13.00 -24.58
CA LEU A 65 -9.45 12.58 -24.85
C LEU A 65 -8.44 13.33 -23.97
N SER A 66 -8.67 14.63 -23.72
CA SER A 66 -7.84 15.43 -22.83
C SER A 66 -7.85 14.87 -21.40
N THR A 67 -9.02 14.51 -20.89
CA THR A 67 -9.19 13.94 -19.54
C THR A 67 -8.49 12.57 -19.42
N LEU A 68 -8.62 11.72 -20.43
CA LEU A 68 -7.92 10.45 -20.49
C LEU A 68 -6.39 10.65 -20.50
N ALA A 69 -5.91 11.58 -21.34
CA ALA A 69 -4.47 11.89 -21.43
C ALA A 69 -3.92 12.43 -20.10
N GLN A 70 -4.67 13.25 -19.37
CA GLN A 70 -4.28 13.73 -18.04
C GLN A 70 -4.11 12.59 -17.04
N SER A 71 -5.03 11.63 -17.01
CA SER A 71 -4.93 10.46 -16.11
C SER A 71 -3.68 9.63 -16.38
N VAL A 72 -3.33 9.41 -17.65
CA VAL A 72 -2.12 8.69 -18.04
C VAL A 72 -0.86 9.49 -17.69
N ALA A 73 -0.88 10.80 -17.95
CA ALA A 73 0.24 11.69 -17.62
C ALA A 73 0.50 11.72 -16.11
N ILE A 74 -0.55 11.77 -15.28
CA ILE A 74 -0.44 11.70 -13.82
C ILE A 74 0.17 10.37 -13.39
N CYS A 75 -0.26 9.26 -13.98
CA CYS A 75 0.30 7.96 -13.69
C CYS A 75 1.82 7.96 -13.92
N GLY A 76 2.28 8.42 -15.08
CA GLY A 76 3.70 8.49 -15.39
C GLY A 76 4.49 9.43 -14.47
N LEU A 77 3.98 10.64 -14.25
CA LEU A 77 4.63 11.64 -13.40
C LEU A 77 4.73 11.16 -11.95
N MET A 78 3.63 10.66 -11.39
CA MET A 78 3.62 10.20 -10.00
C MET A 78 4.49 8.96 -9.79
N SER A 79 4.58 8.07 -10.76
CA SER A 79 5.50 6.93 -10.69
C SER A 79 6.95 7.38 -10.59
N ILE A 80 7.36 8.36 -11.39
CA ILE A 80 8.72 8.92 -11.37
C ILE A 80 8.98 9.64 -10.03
N LEU A 81 8.05 10.48 -9.58
CA LEU A 81 8.18 11.21 -8.31
C LEU A 81 8.22 10.25 -7.11
N TRP A 82 7.41 9.19 -7.15
CA TRP A 82 7.41 8.17 -6.10
C TRP A 82 8.73 7.43 -6.02
N TYR A 83 9.27 7.01 -7.16
CA TYR A 83 10.58 6.38 -7.25
C TYR A 83 11.71 7.30 -6.76
N ALA A 84 11.68 8.57 -7.18
CA ALA A 84 12.77 9.51 -6.87
C ALA A 84 12.81 9.91 -5.40
N VAL A 85 11.67 10.35 -4.84
CA VAL A 85 11.63 10.93 -3.49
C VAL A 85 10.41 10.51 -2.67
N GLY A 86 9.28 10.21 -3.28
CA GLY A 86 8.01 10.01 -2.60
C GLY A 86 8.05 8.88 -1.59
N TYR A 87 8.59 7.73 -1.98
CA TYR A 87 8.75 6.60 -1.07
C TYR A 87 9.64 6.94 0.14
N SER A 88 10.74 7.63 -0.10
CA SER A 88 11.64 8.05 0.98
C SER A 88 10.96 8.98 1.97
N LEU A 89 10.25 10.00 1.48
CA LEU A 89 9.55 10.96 2.33
C LEU A 89 8.41 10.33 3.13
N ALA A 90 7.81 9.25 2.64
CA ALA A 90 6.71 8.55 3.31
C ALA A 90 7.17 7.49 4.31
N PHE A 91 8.26 6.75 4.01
CA PHE A 91 8.61 5.51 4.71
C PHE A 91 10.06 5.48 5.25
N SER A 92 10.81 6.57 5.22
CA SER A 92 12.10 6.64 5.90
C SER A 92 12.00 7.35 7.25
N GLU A 93 12.96 7.11 8.11
CA GLU A 93 13.08 7.82 9.38
C GLU A 93 13.33 9.30 9.15
N GLY A 94 12.68 10.16 9.93
CA GLY A 94 12.79 11.61 9.79
C GLY A 94 12.12 12.37 10.92
N THR A 95 11.48 13.49 10.60
CA THR A 95 10.70 14.29 11.56
C THR A 95 9.32 13.66 11.80
N PRO A 96 8.58 14.06 12.86
CA PRO A 96 7.21 13.57 13.09
C PRO A 96 6.22 13.80 11.95
N PHE A 97 6.53 14.71 11.00
CA PHE A 97 5.63 15.08 9.91
C PHE A 97 6.08 14.58 8.54
N ILE A 98 7.37 14.35 8.34
CA ILE A 98 7.92 13.97 7.03
C ILE A 98 9.19 13.15 7.22
N GLY A 99 9.33 12.10 6.40
CA GLY A 99 10.50 11.25 6.39
C GLY A 99 11.73 11.94 5.79
N GLY A 100 12.89 11.33 5.94
CA GLY A 100 14.15 11.77 5.35
C GLY A 100 14.31 11.35 3.89
N LEU A 101 15.52 11.55 3.37
CA LEU A 101 15.89 11.17 1.99
C LEU A 101 16.80 9.93 1.94
N SER A 102 16.87 9.16 3.02
CA SER A 102 17.77 7.99 3.11
C SER A 102 17.44 6.88 2.11
N LYS A 103 16.16 6.78 1.71
CA LYS A 103 15.68 5.81 0.72
C LYS A 103 15.38 6.45 -0.65
N ALA A 104 15.90 7.66 -0.91
CA ALA A 104 15.72 8.32 -2.22
C ALA A 104 16.25 7.43 -3.34
N PHE A 105 15.56 7.40 -4.48
CA PHE A 105 15.83 6.49 -5.61
C PHE A 105 15.85 5.00 -5.22
N LEU A 106 15.07 4.63 -4.17
CA LEU A 106 15.04 3.30 -3.58
C LEU A 106 16.42 2.82 -3.07
N SER A 107 17.27 3.75 -2.62
CA SER A 107 18.60 3.43 -2.09
C SER A 107 18.47 2.51 -0.89
N GLY A 108 19.30 1.46 -0.85
CA GLY A 108 19.31 0.47 0.24
C GLY A 108 18.20 -0.61 0.14
N ILE A 109 17.32 -0.55 -0.85
CA ILE A 109 16.30 -1.57 -1.08
C ILE A 109 16.82 -2.57 -2.11
N SER A 110 16.89 -3.84 -1.72
CA SER A 110 17.29 -4.95 -2.58
C SER A 110 16.14 -5.94 -2.77
N ILE A 111 16.33 -6.91 -3.66
CA ILE A 111 15.34 -7.98 -3.90
C ILE A 111 15.11 -8.83 -2.63
N SER A 112 16.10 -8.89 -1.75
CA SER A 112 16.05 -9.65 -0.51
C SER A 112 15.54 -8.87 0.70
N THR A 113 15.37 -7.54 0.59
CA THR A 113 14.80 -6.74 1.67
C THR A 113 13.31 -7.02 1.82
N LEU A 114 12.88 -7.28 3.06
CA LEU A 114 11.51 -7.57 3.43
C LEU A 114 10.88 -6.37 4.14
N SER A 115 9.60 -6.14 3.88
CA SER A 115 8.73 -5.25 4.64
C SER A 115 7.63 -6.11 5.26
N GLY A 116 7.81 -6.53 6.51
CA GLY A 116 6.98 -7.56 7.13
C GLY A 116 7.15 -8.91 6.43
N SER A 117 6.06 -9.51 5.95
CA SER A 117 6.04 -10.82 5.26
C SER A 117 6.23 -10.75 3.75
N ILE A 118 6.38 -9.55 3.15
CA ILE A 118 6.47 -9.35 1.70
C ILE A 118 7.77 -8.66 1.29
N PRO A 119 8.24 -8.82 0.03
CA PRO A 119 9.37 -8.06 -0.48
C PRO A 119 9.12 -6.54 -0.42
N GLU A 120 10.10 -5.77 0.05
CA GLU A 120 9.96 -4.32 0.17
C GLU A 120 9.70 -3.65 -1.19
N LEU A 121 10.25 -4.17 -2.28
CA LEU A 121 9.96 -3.68 -3.64
C LEU A 121 8.47 -3.84 -4.01
N LEU A 122 7.82 -4.93 -3.57
CA LEU A 122 6.39 -5.11 -3.79
C LEU A 122 5.57 -4.12 -2.96
N PHE A 123 6.00 -3.84 -1.73
CA PHE A 123 5.39 -2.82 -0.89
C PHE A 123 5.52 -1.42 -1.52
N VAL A 124 6.70 -1.07 -2.06
CA VAL A 124 6.93 0.18 -2.82
C VAL A 124 5.96 0.29 -3.99
N PHE A 125 5.82 -0.77 -4.79
CA PHE A 125 4.88 -0.82 -5.91
C PHE A 125 3.44 -0.64 -5.46
N PHE A 126 3.01 -1.36 -4.43
CA PHE A 126 1.65 -1.29 -3.91
C PHE A 126 1.31 0.14 -3.43
N GLN A 127 2.20 0.77 -2.66
CA GLN A 127 2.00 2.14 -2.18
C GLN A 127 2.04 3.18 -3.32
N MET A 128 2.85 2.94 -4.36
CA MET A 128 2.89 3.78 -5.55
C MET A 128 1.52 3.87 -6.24
N THR A 129 0.76 2.77 -6.28
CA THR A 129 -0.56 2.77 -6.92
C THR A 129 -1.53 3.73 -6.24
N PHE A 130 -1.45 3.90 -4.93
CA PHE A 130 -2.23 4.90 -4.18
C PHE A 130 -1.71 6.32 -4.37
N ALA A 131 -0.39 6.49 -4.46
CA ALA A 131 0.19 7.79 -4.78
C ALA A 131 -0.25 8.30 -6.17
N ILE A 132 -0.49 7.40 -7.13
CA ILE A 132 -1.05 7.71 -8.44
C ILE A 132 -2.55 8.02 -8.34
N LEU A 133 -3.29 7.24 -7.57
CA LEU A 133 -4.73 7.35 -7.41
C LEU A 133 -5.15 8.73 -6.89
N THR A 134 -4.46 9.23 -5.87
CA THR A 134 -4.83 10.46 -5.15
C THR A 134 -4.90 11.70 -6.06
N PRO A 135 -3.86 12.07 -6.83
CA PRO A 135 -3.96 13.21 -7.73
C PRO A 135 -4.90 12.95 -8.92
N ALA A 136 -5.07 11.68 -9.35
CA ALA A 136 -6.04 11.35 -10.38
C ALA A 136 -7.49 11.66 -9.93
N LEU A 137 -7.81 11.45 -8.66
CA LEU A 137 -9.11 11.82 -8.09
C LEU A 137 -9.30 13.34 -8.03
N ILE A 138 -8.25 14.10 -7.73
CA ILE A 138 -8.31 15.56 -7.63
C ILE A 138 -8.55 16.20 -9.00
N THR A 139 -7.90 15.70 -10.06
CA THR A 139 -8.07 16.26 -11.41
C THR A 139 -9.50 16.19 -11.93
N GLY A 140 -10.29 15.21 -11.51
CA GLY A 140 -11.70 15.12 -11.88
C GLY A 140 -12.58 16.21 -11.26
N SER A 141 -12.10 16.92 -10.23
CA SER A 141 -12.83 17.99 -9.53
C SER A 141 -12.46 19.38 -10.01
N LEU A 142 -11.40 19.51 -10.79
CA LEU A 142 -10.89 20.78 -11.35
C LEU A 142 -11.34 20.96 -12.79
#